data_1b160789b51b481f9fea1659b6478d5d
#
_entry.id   1b160789b51b481f9fea1659b6478d5d
#
_cell.length_a   1.000
_cell.length_b   1.000
_cell.length_c   1.000
_cell.angle_alpha   90.00
_cell.angle_beta   90.00
_cell.angle_gamma   90.00
#
_symmetry.space_group_name_H-M   'P 1'
#
loop_
_entity.id
_entity.type
_entity.pdbx_description
1 polymer ?
#
loop_
_entity_poly.entity_id
_entity_poly.type
_entity_poly.pdbx_seq_one_letter_code
_entity_poly.pdbx_strand_id
1 'polypeptide(L)'
;MRRLLLERRAVGWPESAVAAVEAARAALAGGVDTPGLWELGVLSDGEVLESHRLLAEVEQELWPVLRLPTTVEGRDRALARYCLRDLLDGRLDPLAAAERVGFELCPYDDPDSPLRPFRAWLYRAEDQQEHGGGLTEELVAELRDLAAEVLAGPLS
;
A
#
# COMPACT_ATOMS: atom_id res chain seq x y z
N MET A 1 4.12 -9.79 -3.64
CA MET A 1 5.51 -9.30 -3.76
C MET A 1 5.61 -7.81 -4.15
N ARG A 2 5.05 -7.32 -5.28
CA ARG A 2 5.17 -5.89 -5.70
C ARG A 2 4.83 -4.90 -4.58
N ARG A 3 3.65 -5.05 -3.96
CA ARG A 3 3.19 -4.19 -2.87
C ARG A 3 4.17 -4.19 -1.70
N LEU A 4 4.60 -5.36 -1.26
CA LEU A 4 5.52 -5.52 -0.14
C LEU A 4 6.85 -4.79 -0.38
N LEU A 5 7.42 -4.89 -1.59
CA LEU A 5 8.65 -4.19 -1.95
C LEU A 5 8.47 -2.66 -1.95
N LEU A 6 7.32 -2.17 -2.42
CA LEU A 6 6.99 -0.74 -2.38
C LEU A 6 6.85 -0.23 -0.94
N GLU A 7 6.13 -0.97 -0.09
CA GLU A 7 5.93 -0.65 1.33
C GLU A 7 7.26 -0.65 2.09
N ARG A 8 8.10 -1.67 1.88
CA ARG A 8 9.42 -1.73 2.46
C ARG A 8 10.25 -0.48 2.15
N ARG A 9 10.24 -0.01 0.89
CA ARG A 9 10.98 1.19 0.48
C ARG A 9 10.37 2.49 1.00
N ALA A 10 9.08 2.49 1.34
CA ALA A 10 8.40 3.64 1.93
C ALA A 10 8.70 3.80 3.42
N VAL A 11 8.58 2.71 4.19
CA VAL A 11 8.69 2.71 5.66
C VAL A 11 9.93 2.01 6.21
N GLY A 12 10.76 1.43 5.36
CA GLY A 12 12.04 0.79 5.73
C GLY A 12 11.94 -0.72 5.92
N TRP A 13 11.03 -1.23 6.74
CA TRP A 13 10.92 -2.66 7.04
C TRP A 13 9.48 -3.15 6.95
N PRO A 14 9.22 -4.37 6.40
CA PRO A 14 7.90 -4.98 6.49
C PRO A 14 7.58 -5.26 7.97
N GLU A 15 6.34 -5.05 8.34
CA GLU A 15 5.86 -5.29 9.72
C GLU A 15 6.05 -6.74 10.19
N SER A 16 6.15 -7.70 9.26
CA SER A 16 6.20 -9.12 9.58
C SER A 16 7.09 -9.91 8.62
N ALA A 17 8.00 -10.71 9.17
CA ALA A 17 8.76 -11.71 8.42
C ALA A 17 7.84 -12.72 7.72
N VAL A 18 6.72 -13.09 8.36
CA VAL A 18 5.70 -13.99 7.81
C VAL A 18 5.14 -13.43 6.51
N ALA A 19 4.80 -12.13 6.47
CA ALA A 19 4.28 -11.49 5.26
C ALA A 19 5.29 -11.53 4.10
N ALA A 20 6.58 -11.42 4.39
CA ALA A 20 7.64 -11.51 3.39
C ALA A 20 7.75 -12.93 2.80
N VAL A 21 7.72 -13.95 3.65
CA VAL A 21 7.76 -15.37 3.25
C VAL A 21 6.53 -15.76 2.44
N GLU A 22 5.34 -15.37 2.89
CA GLU A 22 4.09 -15.61 2.17
C GLU A 22 4.07 -14.93 0.80
N ALA A 23 4.54 -13.67 0.73
CA ALA A 23 4.64 -12.94 -0.53
C ALA A 23 5.65 -13.58 -1.49
N ALA A 24 6.75 -14.17 -0.99
CA ALA A 24 7.71 -14.91 -1.80
C ALA A 24 7.07 -16.19 -2.37
N ARG A 25 6.40 -16.97 -1.53
CA ARG A 25 5.66 -18.19 -1.95
C ARG A 25 4.60 -17.88 -3.01
N ALA A 26 3.83 -16.82 -2.81
CA ALA A 26 2.83 -16.38 -3.78
C ALA A 26 3.45 -15.92 -5.11
N ALA A 27 4.61 -15.25 -5.07
CA ALA A 27 5.33 -14.82 -6.26
C ALA A 27 5.86 -16.02 -7.07
N LEU A 28 6.47 -17.01 -6.38
CA LEU A 28 6.92 -18.27 -6.98
C LEU A 28 5.76 -19.04 -7.61
N ALA A 29 4.63 -19.17 -6.93
CA ALA A 29 3.43 -19.79 -7.46
C ALA A 29 2.88 -19.05 -8.69
N GLY A 30 3.09 -17.73 -8.77
CA GLY A 30 2.75 -16.89 -9.91
C GLY A 30 3.77 -16.92 -11.05
N GLY A 31 4.80 -17.76 -10.97
CA GLY A 31 5.82 -17.94 -12.03
C GLY A 31 6.94 -16.89 -12.01
N VAL A 32 7.07 -16.11 -10.96
CA VAL A 32 8.26 -15.25 -10.75
C VAL A 32 9.35 -16.11 -10.12
N ASP A 33 10.43 -16.34 -10.84
CA ASP A 33 11.48 -17.28 -10.46
C ASP A 33 12.82 -16.53 -10.33
N THR A 34 13.30 -16.36 -9.07
CA THR A 34 14.62 -15.83 -8.75
C THR A 34 15.22 -16.57 -7.55
N PRO A 35 16.57 -16.65 -7.45
CA PRO A 35 17.22 -17.31 -6.34
C PRO A 35 16.78 -16.79 -4.97
N GLY A 36 16.77 -15.48 -4.78
CA GLY A 36 16.36 -14.84 -3.52
C GLY A 36 14.93 -15.16 -3.12
N LEU A 37 13.99 -15.30 -4.09
CA LEU A 37 12.61 -15.71 -3.80
C LEU A 37 12.54 -17.15 -3.29
N TRP A 38 13.33 -18.06 -3.83
CA TRP A 38 13.39 -19.44 -3.35
C TRP A 38 13.91 -19.51 -1.92
N GLU A 39 15.03 -18.84 -1.65
CA GLU A 39 15.61 -18.79 -0.31
C GLU A 39 14.65 -18.17 0.70
N LEU A 40 14.01 -17.04 0.36
CA LEU A 40 13.02 -16.39 1.22
C LEU A 40 11.78 -17.25 1.44
N GLY A 41 11.30 -17.94 0.41
CA GLY A 41 10.07 -18.74 0.46
C GLY A 41 10.18 -20.01 1.31
N VAL A 42 11.40 -20.53 1.57
CA VAL A 42 11.62 -21.72 2.40
C VAL A 42 11.89 -21.40 3.87
N LEU A 43 12.05 -20.12 4.23
CA LEU A 43 12.27 -19.74 5.62
C LEU A 43 11.09 -20.14 6.51
N SER A 44 11.40 -20.43 7.77
CA SER A 44 10.42 -20.57 8.83
C SER A 44 10.00 -19.20 9.40
N ASP A 45 8.81 -19.13 10.00
CA ASP A 45 8.23 -17.90 10.51
C ASP A 45 9.05 -17.21 11.61
N GLY A 46 10.01 -17.94 12.23
CA GLY A 46 10.88 -17.41 13.30
C GLY A 46 12.18 -16.77 12.82
N GLU A 47 12.51 -16.88 11.53
CA GLU A 47 13.81 -16.44 10.98
C GLU A 47 13.77 -14.96 10.52
N VAL A 48 13.42 -14.05 11.44
CA VAL A 48 13.19 -12.64 11.15
C VAL A 48 14.40 -11.92 10.55
N LEU A 49 15.59 -12.11 11.13
CA LEU A 49 16.81 -11.45 10.64
C LEU A 49 17.19 -11.91 9.24
N GLU A 50 17.06 -13.21 8.99
CA GLU A 50 17.38 -13.78 7.69
C GLU A 50 16.35 -13.37 6.63
N SER A 51 15.07 -13.30 6.99
CA SER A 51 14.04 -12.80 6.08
C SER A 51 14.29 -11.35 5.65
N HIS A 52 14.79 -10.51 6.56
CA HIS A 52 15.16 -9.14 6.24
C HIS A 52 16.34 -9.04 5.29
N ARG A 53 17.37 -9.88 5.50
CA ARG A 53 18.53 -9.94 4.61
C ARG A 53 18.13 -10.37 3.21
N LEU A 54 17.43 -11.50 3.11
CA LEU A 54 16.97 -12.06 1.84
C LEU A 54 15.99 -11.13 1.11
N LEU A 55 15.12 -10.44 1.85
CA LEU A 55 14.20 -9.48 1.22
C LEU A 55 14.95 -8.30 0.57
N ALA A 56 16.14 -7.91 1.09
CA ALA A 56 16.97 -6.91 0.45
C ALA A 56 17.55 -7.41 -0.89
N GLU A 57 17.94 -8.67 -0.97
CA GLU A 57 18.42 -9.30 -2.19
C GLU A 57 17.30 -9.47 -3.21
N VAL A 58 16.14 -9.96 -2.77
CA VAL A 58 14.92 -10.05 -3.58
C VAL A 58 14.51 -8.68 -4.14
N GLU A 59 14.62 -7.62 -3.35
CA GLU A 59 14.35 -6.27 -3.81
C GLU A 59 15.25 -5.89 -4.99
N GLN A 60 16.56 -6.12 -4.88
CA GLN A 60 17.52 -5.82 -5.95
C GLN A 60 17.25 -6.63 -7.22
N GLU A 61 16.94 -7.92 -7.08
CA GLU A 61 16.62 -8.79 -8.20
C GLU A 61 15.32 -8.40 -8.90
N LEU A 62 14.26 -8.15 -8.14
CA LEU A 62 12.92 -7.97 -8.68
C LEU A 62 12.59 -6.54 -9.07
N TRP A 63 13.28 -5.52 -8.53
CA TRP A 63 12.96 -4.12 -8.83
C TRP A 63 12.92 -3.84 -10.35
N PRO A 64 13.96 -4.22 -11.13
CA PRO A 64 13.95 -4.05 -12.57
C PRO A 64 12.96 -4.99 -13.28
N VAL A 65 12.85 -6.24 -12.83
CA VAL A 65 11.97 -7.26 -13.43
C VAL A 65 10.51 -6.85 -13.34
N LEU A 66 10.09 -6.37 -12.15
CA LEU A 66 8.73 -5.91 -11.91
C LEU A 66 8.50 -4.47 -12.40
N ARG A 67 9.52 -3.79 -12.92
CA ARG A 67 9.45 -2.39 -13.36
C ARG A 67 8.81 -1.49 -12.29
N LEU A 68 9.31 -1.61 -11.05
CA LEU A 68 8.82 -0.80 -9.95
C LEU A 68 9.27 0.65 -10.09
N PRO A 69 8.47 1.63 -9.64
CA PRO A 69 8.82 3.04 -9.71
C PRO A 69 10.12 3.35 -8.98
N THR A 70 10.97 4.17 -9.57
CA THR A 70 12.25 4.58 -9.00
C THR A 70 12.15 5.90 -8.23
N THR A 71 11.09 6.69 -8.46
CA THR A 71 10.84 7.95 -7.77
C THR A 71 9.92 7.75 -6.57
N VAL A 72 10.06 8.62 -5.57
CA VAL A 72 9.17 8.64 -4.38
C VAL A 72 7.72 8.79 -4.82
N GLU A 73 7.45 9.78 -5.66
CA GLU A 73 6.11 10.05 -6.18
C GLU A 73 5.49 8.85 -6.92
N GLY A 74 6.25 8.21 -7.80
CA GLY A 74 5.78 7.01 -8.52
C GLY A 74 5.47 5.85 -7.59
N ARG A 75 6.28 5.67 -6.54
CA ARG A 75 6.06 4.67 -5.49
C ARG A 75 4.77 4.98 -4.72
N ASP A 76 4.62 6.22 -4.27
CA ASP A 76 3.48 6.63 -3.45
C ASP A 76 2.17 6.53 -4.23
N ARG A 77 2.17 6.89 -5.52
CA ARG A 77 1.04 6.63 -6.43
C ARG A 77 0.73 5.14 -6.57
N ALA A 78 1.75 4.30 -6.68
CA ALA A 78 1.54 2.86 -6.77
C ALA A 78 0.96 2.27 -5.47
N LEU A 79 1.42 2.74 -4.29
CA LEU A 79 0.87 2.36 -2.99
C LEU A 79 -0.56 2.85 -2.81
N ALA A 80 -0.86 4.10 -3.21
CA ALA A 80 -2.22 4.62 -3.17
C ALA A 80 -3.19 3.74 -3.98
N ARG A 81 -2.80 3.27 -5.16
CA ARG A 81 -3.62 2.31 -5.93
C ARG A 81 -3.96 1.05 -5.15
N TYR A 82 -3.01 0.48 -4.39
CA TYR A 82 -3.27 -0.70 -3.57
C TYR A 82 -4.24 -0.38 -2.42
N CYS A 83 -4.01 0.72 -1.71
CA CYS A 83 -4.88 1.14 -0.61
C CYS A 83 -6.32 1.40 -1.09
N LEU A 84 -6.50 2.11 -2.20
CA LEU A 84 -7.82 2.41 -2.74
C LEU A 84 -8.55 1.15 -3.24
N ARG A 85 -7.85 0.19 -3.85
CA ARG A 85 -8.44 -1.10 -4.20
C ARG A 85 -8.86 -1.89 -2.97
N ASP A 86 -8.02 -1.93 -1.94
CA ASP A 86 -8.36 -2.60 -0.68
C ASP A 86 -9.57 -1.97 0.01
N LEU A 87 -9.71 -0.63 -0.07
CA LEU A 87 -10.91 0.07 0.40
C LEU A 87 -12.16 -0.35 -0.38
N LEU A 88 -12.10 -0.37 -1.71
CA LEU A 88 -13.23 -0.77 -2.56
C LEU A 88 -13.62 -2.23 -2.34
N ASP A 89 -12.64 -3.10 -2.14
CA ASP A 89 -12.85 -4.53 -1.86
C ASP A 89 -13.26 -4.80 -0.39
N GLY A 90 -13.33 -3.77 0.46
CA GLY A 90 -13.67 -3.91 1.88
C GLY A 90 -12.59 -4.57 2.75
N ARG A 91 -11.34 -4.65 2.25
CA ARG A 91 -10.19 -5.20 2.98
C ARG A 91 -9.48 -4.18 3.87
N LEU A 92 -9.73 -2.90 3.65
CA LEU A 92 -9.15 -1.79 4.42
C LEU A 92 -10.26 -0.92 4.99
N ASP A 93 -10.13 -0.58 6.27
CA ASP A 93 -11.04 0.33 6.96
C ASP A 93 -11.06 1.72 6.28
N PRO A 94 -12.23 2.38 6.17
CA PRO A 94 -12.35 3.67 5.50
C PRO A 94 -11.48 4.78 6.09
N LEU A 95 -11.39 4.90 7.41
CA LEU A 95 -10.56 5.92 8.07
C LEU A 95 -9.08 5.64 7.83
N ALA A 96 -8.64 4.39 8.03
CA ALA A 96 -7.27 3.97 7.79
C ALA A 96 -6.87 4.17 6.31
N ALA A 97 -7.77 3.93 5.37
CA ALA A 97 -7.53 4.18 3.95
C ALA A 97 -7.36 5.67 3.66
N ALA A 98 -8.25 6.52 4.18
CA ALA A 98 -8.20 7.96 3.97
C ALA A 98 -6.97 8.60 4.63
N GLU A 99 -6.62 8.17 5.84
CA GLU A 99 -5.41 8.61 6.54
C GLU A 99 -4.16 8.28 5.73
N ARG A 100 -4.00 7.02 5.34
CA ARG A 100 -2.84 6.57 4.57
C ARG A 100 -2.72 7.29 3.23
N VAL A 101 -3.80 7.39 2.48
CA VAL A 101 -3.80 8.02 1.16
C VAL A 101 -3.68 9.54 1.26
N GLY A 102 -4.40 10.18 2.20
CA GLY A 102 -4.46 11.63 2.33
C GLY A 102 -3.26 12.26 3.04
N PHE A 103 -2.57 11.54 3.93
CA PHE A 103 -1.45 12.09 4.71
C PHE A 103 -0.12 11.41 4.42
N GLU A 104 -0.07 10.08 4.36
CA GLU A 104 1.21 9.39 4.18
C GLU A 104 1.69 9.39 2.72
N LEU A 105 0.75 9.22 1.77
CA LEU A 105 1.05 9.07 0.34
C LEU A 105 0.77 10.33 -0.50
N CYS A 106 0.07 11.33 0.06
CA CYS A 106 -0.22 12.59 -0.59
C CYS A 106 0.84 13.64 -0.21
N PRO A 107 1.62 14.17 -1.16
CA PRO A 107 2.56 15.24 -0.87
C PRO A 107 1.87 16.43 -0.22
N TYR A 108 2.46 16.99 0.84
CA TYR A 108 1.83 18.07 1.60
C TYR A 108 1.76 19.38 0.80
N ASP A 109 2.76 19.61 -0.01
CA ASP A 109 3.02 20.82 -0.78
C ASP A 109 2.50 20.76 -2.24
N ASP A 110 1.86 19.65 -2.64
CA ASP A 110 1.25 19.53 -3.96
C ASP A 110 -0.26 19.83 -3.90
N PRO A 111 -0.70 21.07 -4.26
CA PRO A 111 -2.11 21.45 -4.24
C PRO A 111 -2.93 20.72 -5.31
N ASP A 112 -2.30 20.22 -6.35
CA ASP A 112 -2.95 19.56 -7.49
C ASP A 112 -2.93 18.03 -7.37
N SER A 113 -2.43 17.49 -6.25
CA SER A 113 -2.40 16.06 -6.02
C SER A 113 -3.81 15.45 -6.07
N PRO A 114 -4.04 14.40 -6.89
CA PRO A 114 -5.32 13.71 -6.96
C PRO A 114 -5.69 13.01 -5.64
N LEU A 115 -4.74 12.90 -4.70
CA LEU A 115 -4.94 12.28 -3.39
C LEU A 115 -5.41 13.28 -2.32
N ARG A 116 -5.34 14.58 -2.59
CA ARG A 116 -5.73 15.63 -1.64
C ARG A 116 -7.19 15.57 -1.18
N PRO A 117 -8.18 15.20 -2.00
CA PRO A 117 -9.56 15.07 -1.55
C PRO A 117 -9.77 14.08 -0.41
N PHE A 118 -8.91 13.04 -0.28
CA PHE A 118 -8.97 12.08 0.84
C PHE A 118 -8.65 12.74 2.18
N ARG A 119 -7.75 13.72 2.20
CA ARG A 119 -7.46 14.52 3.39
C ARG A 119 -8.66 15.37 3.81
N ALA A 120 -9.31 16.02 2.85
CA ALA A 120 -10.51 16.81 3.12
C ALA A 120 -11.68 15.93 3.61
N TRP A 121 -11.81 14.73 3.07
CA TRP A 121 -12.78 13.75 3.54
C TRP A 121 -12.49 13.34 4.99
N LEU A 122 -11.23 13.06 5.33
CA LEU A 122 -10.83 12.64 6.67
C LEU A 122 -11.17 13.70 7.72
N TYR A 123 -10.88 14.97 7.47
CA TYR A 123 -11.24 16.06 8.38
C TYR A 123 -12.76 16.12 8.65
N ARG A 124 -13.59 15.88 7.64
CA ARG A 124 -15.04 15.83 7.83
C ARG A 124 -15.50 14.61 8.64
N ALA A 125 -14.82 13.48 8.44
CA ALA A 125 -15.09 12.25 9.19
C ALA A 125 -14.72 12.41 10.67
N GLU A 126 -13.58 13.03 10.97
CA GLU A 126 -13.12 13.34 12.33
C GLU A 126 -14.07 14.32 13.02
N ASP A 127 -14.46 15.42 12.35
CA ASP A 127 -15.42 16.40 12.89
C ASP A 127 -16.76 15.74 13.24
N GLN A 128 -17.25 14.85 12.39
CA GLN A 128 -18.47 14.09 12.66
C GLN A 128 -18.35 13.18 13.88
N GLN A 129 -17.21 12.51 14.05
CA GLN A 129 -16.94 11.65 15.21
C GLN A 129 -16.85 12.46 16.50
N GLU A 130 -16.19 13.61 16.50
CA GLU A 130 -16.07 14.51 17.67
C GLU A 130 -17.44 15.01 18.13
N HIS A 131 -18.41 15.17 17.23
CA HIS A 131 -19.79 15.54 17.56
C HIS A 131 -20.69 14.36 17.95
N GLY A 132 -20.10 13.18 18.22
CA GLY A 132 -20.80 12.00 18.73
C GLY A 132 -21.53 11.16 17.67
N GLY A 133 -21.29 11.44 16.38
CA GLY A 133 -21.71 10.61 15.26
C GLY A 133 -20.65 9.58 14.92
N GLY A 134 -21.05 8.34 14.59
CA GLY A 134 -20.16 7.39 13.91
C GLY A 134 -20.02 7.76 12.42
N LEU A 135 -19.13 7.06 11.71
CA LEU A 135 -19.10 7.15 10.24
C LEU A 135 -20.45 6.75 9.66
N THR A 136 -21.09 7.68 8.94
CA THR A 136 -22.35 7.38 8.24
C THR A 136 -22.08 6.57 6.97
N GLU A 137 -23.08 5.78 6.56
CA GLU A 137 -23.02 5.03 5.29
C GLU A 137 -22.82 5.96 4.09
N GLU A 138 -23.41 7.16 4.12
CA GLU A 138 -23.26 8.18 3.08
C GLU A 138 -21.82 8.67 2.96
N LEU A 139 -21.16 8.94 4.08
CA LEU A 139 -19.76 9.37 4.10
C LEU A 139 -18.82 8.27 3.60
N VAL A 140 -19.08 7.01 3.96
CA VAL A 140 -18.31 5.86 3.45
C VAL A 140 -18.55 5.66 1.94
N ALA A 141 -19.78 5.83 1.46
CA ALA A 141 -20.09 5.76 0.04
C ALA A 141 -19.35 6.85 -0.75
N GLU A 142 -19.37 8.10 -0.26
CA GLU A 142 -18.60 9.20 -0.86
C GLU A 142 -17.08 8.87 -0.98
N LEU A 143 -16.48 8.29 0.05
CA LEU A 143 -15.08 7.90 0.00
C LEU A 143 -14.81 6.82 -1.06
N ARG A 144 -15.72 5.86 -1.20
CA ARG A 144 -15.60 4.81 -2.22
C ARG A 144 -15.76 5.36 -3.64
N ASP A 145 -16.70 6.30 -3.83
CA ASP A 145 -16.88 6.95 -5.13
C ASP A 145 -15.63 7.75 -5.51
N LEU A 146 -15.06 8.51 -4.57
CA LEU A 146 -13.79 9.21 -4.74
C LEU A 146 -12.65 8.26 -5.09
N ALA A 147 -12.56 7.12 -4.41
CA ALA A 147 -11.54 6.10 -4.69
C ALA A 147 -11.69 5.52 -6.10
N ALA A 148 -12.92 5.23 -6.52
CA ALA A 148 -13.21 4.71 -7.85
C ALA A 148 -12.85 5.73 -8.95
N GLU A 149 -13.20 7.01 -8.75
CA GLU A 149 -12.87 8.11 -9.67
C GLU A 149 -11.35 8.26 -9.85
N VAL A 150 -10.61 8.33 -8.75
CA VAL A 150 -9.14 8.48 -8.77
C VAL A 150 -8.46 7.28 -9.41
N LEU A 151 -8.95 6.07 -9.19
CA LEU A 151 -8.42 4.85 -9.84
C LEU A 151 -8.75 4.79 -11.34
N ALA A 152 -9.90 5.33 -11.77
CA ALA A 152 -10.30 5.36 -13.17
C ALA A 152 -9.57 6.45 -13.99
N GLY A 153 -9.08 7.49 -13.33
CA GLY A 153 -8.47 8.67 -13.93
C GLY A 153 -6.98 8.85 -13.55
N PRO A 154 -6.66 9.74 -12.60
CA PRO A 154 -5.28 10.18 -12.35
C PRO A 154 -4.30 9.09 -11.92
N LEU A 155 -4.80 7.98 -11.39
CA LEU A 155 -4.01 6.82 -10.99
C LEU A 155 -4.16 5.61 -11.92
N SER A 156 -4.81 5.76 -13.06
CA SER A 156 -5.01 4.66 -14.02
C SER A 156 -3.70 4.10 -14.60
#